data_2908203ac16352164d87847954914758
#
_entry.id   2908203ac16352164d87847954914758
#
_cell.length_a   1.000
_cell.length_b   1.000
_cell.length_c   1.000
_cell.angle_alpha   90.00
_cell.angle_beta   90.00
_cell.angle_gamma   90.00
#
_symmetry.space_group_name_H-M   'P 1'
#
loop_
_entity.id
_entity.type
_entity.pdbx_description
1 polymer ?
#
loop_
_entity_poly.entity_id
_entity_poly.type
_entity_poly.pdbx_seq_one_letter_code
_entity_poly.pdbx_strand_id
1 'polypeptide(L)'
;MLAARLGDMHVCPLVTPGVPPIPHVGGPILPPCCPTVLIEMMPAARVGDMCLCVGPPDVIAMGSTSVMIGFQPAARLGDTTAHGGTIVSSAMTVIIGG
;
A
#
# COMPACT_ATOMS: atom_id res chain seq x y z
N MET A 1 2.23 12.75 6.70
CA MET A 1 2.21 12.02 5.41
C MET A 1 0.77 11.74 5.02
N LEU A 2 0.46 11.78 3.74
CA LEU A 2 -0.91 11.56 3.26
C LEU A 2 -1.31 10.10 3.41
N ALA A 3 -2.59 9.86 3.75
CA ALA A 3 -3.10 8.52 4.03
C ALA A 3 -3.30 7.71 2.74
N ALA A 4 -2.97 6.41 2.78
CA ALA A 4 -3.21 5.49 1.68
C ALA A 4 -4.57 4.79 1.84
N ARG A 5 -5.17 4.42 0.70
CA ARG A 5 -6.51 3.83 0.65
C ARG A 5 -6.53 2.66 -0.32
N LEU A 6 -7.65 1.90 -0.29
CA LEU A 6 -7.95 0.93 -1.33
C LEU A 6 -7.87 1.60 -2.70
N GLY A 7 -7.18 0.96 -3.63
CA GLY A 7 -7.01 1.46 -4.99
C GLY A 7 -5.85 2.42 -5.19
N ASP A 8 -5.22 2.91 -4.12
CA ASP A 8 -4.01 3.72 -4.28
C ASP A 8 -2.87 2.88 -4.82
N MET A 9 -2.03 3.50 -5.63
CA MET A 9 -1.01 2.78 -6.39
C MET A 9 0.28 2.64 -5.61
N HIS A 10 0.98 1.51 -5.82
CA HIS A 10 2.36 1.34 -5.40
C HIS A 10 3.24 0.99 -6.59
N VAL A 11 4.53 1.25 -6.48
CA VAL A 11 5.53 0.79 -7.43
C VAL A 11 6.31 -0.38 -6.83
N CYS A 12 6.80 -1.27 -7.69
CA CYS A 12 7.57 -2.43 -7.24
C CYS A 12 8.83 -2.54 -8.10
N PRO A 13 10.03 -2.48 -7.49
CA PRO A 13 11.28 -2.50 -8.25
C PRO A 13 11.76 -3.90 -8.62
N LEU A 14 11.09 -4.95 -8.14
CA LEU A 14 11.54 -6.32 -8.36
C LEU A 14 11.36 -6.75 -9.81
N VAL A 15 12.16 -7.74 -10.19
CA VAL A 15 12.12 -8.38 -11.50
C VAL A 15 12.09 -9.89 -11.27
N THR A 16 11.13 -10.58 -11.91
CA THR A 16 11.13 -12.04 -11.89
C THR A 16 12.23 -12.52 -12.86
N PRO A 17 13.20 -13.32 -12.37
CA PRO A 17 14.28 -13.83 -13.23
C PRO A 17 13.73 -14.68 -14.36
N GLY A 18 14.34 -14.54 -15.55
CA GLY A 18 13.93 -15.29 -16.73
C GLY A 18 14.59 -14.72 -17.98
N VAL A 19 14.23 -15.28 -19.13
CA VAL A 19 14.68 -14.80 -20.41
C VAL A 19 13.48 -14.63 -21.32
N PRO A 20 12.99 -13.39 -21.52
CA PRO A 20 13.43 -12.14 -20.89
C PRO A 20 12.98 -12.01 -19.44
N PRO A 21 13.65 -11.21 -18.62
CA PRO A 21 13.18 -10.94 -17.26
C PRO A 21 11.81 -10.24 -17.28
N ILE A 22 10.97 -10.56 -16.30
CA ILE A 22 9.63 -9.98 -16.20
C ILE A 22 9.65 -8.97 -15.05
N PRO A 23 9.54 -7.65 -15.34
CA PRO A 23 9.50 -6.65 -14.27
C PRO A 23 8.20 -6.75 -13.49
N HIS A 24 8.28 -6.56 -12.17
CA HIS A 24 7.12 -6.42 -11.31
C HIS A 24 6.57 -5.01 -11.47
N VAL A 25 5.58 -4.87 -12.33
CA VAL A 25 4.88 -3.59 -12.45
C VAL A 25 3.99 -3.45 -11.23
N GLY A 26 4.08 -2.31 -10.53
CA GLY A 26 3.23 -2.03 -9.39
C GLY A 26 1.76 -1.97 -9.77
N GLY A 27 0.90 -1.85 -8.78
CA GLY A 27 -0.55 -1.80 -9.00
C GLY A 27 -1.28 -1.24 -7.80
N PRO A 28 -2.62 -1.32 -7.80
CA PRO A 28 -3.43 -0.78 -6.72
C PRO A 28 -3.35 -1.63 -5.47
N ILE A 29 -3.62 -0.99 -4.32
CA ILE A 29 -3.86 -1.68 -3.06
C ILE A 29 -5.17 -2.44 -3.18
N LEU A 30 -5.15 -3.72 -2.83
CA LEU A 30 -6.28 -4.62 -3.02
C LEU A 30 -7.24 -4.63 -1.83
N PRO A 31 -8.54 -4.94 -2.03
CA PRO A 31 -9.47 -5.12 -0.93
C PRO A 31 -9.06 -6.32 -0.06
N PRO A 32 -9.56 -6.42 1.18
CA PRO A 32 -10.61 -5.57 1.75
C PRO A 32 -10.14 -4.26 2.37
N CYS A 33 -8.85 -4.09 2.69
CA CYS A 33 -8.38 -2.98 3.52
C CYS A 33 -9.22 -2.90 4.82
N CYS A 34 -9.50 -1.72 5.34
CA CYS A 34 -10.37 -1.58 6.52
C CYS A 34 -11.71 -0.95 6.12
N PRO A 35 -12.75 -1.75 5.85
CA PRO A 35 -14.01 -1.22 5.34
C PRO A 35 -14.80 -0.40 6.35
N THR A 36 -14.45 -0.48 7.64
CA THR A 36 -15.10 0.31 8.69
C THR A 36 -14.48 1.69 8.87
N VAL A 37 -13.35 1.97 8.22
CA VAL A 37 -12.69 3.27 8.26
C VAL A 37 -12.51 3.75 6.82
N LEU A 38 -13.19 4.85 6.49
CA LEU A 38 -13.15 5.40 5.14
C LEU A 38 -12.31 6.67 5.13
N ILE A 39 -11.43 6.77 4.14
CA ILE A 39 -10.64 7.96 3.86
C ILE A 39 -11.03 8.42 2.46
N GLU A 40 -11.63 9.60 2.39
CA GLU A 40 -12.19 10.13 1.13
C GLU A 40 -13.11 9.10 0.44
N MET A 41 -13.97 8.45 1.24
CA MET A 41 -14.97 7.47 0.81
C MET A 41 -14.40 6.13 0.33
N MET A 42 -13.10 5.88 0.55
CA MET A 42 -12.47 4.60 0.22
C MET A 42 -11.96 3.92 1.49
N PRO A 43 -12.03 2.59 1.59
CA PRO A 43 -11.49 1.88 2.75
C PRO A 43 -10.02 2.20 3.00
N ALA A 44 -9.66 2.44 4.25
CA ALA A 44 -8.29 2.80 4.63
C ALA A 44 -7.35 1.61 4.48
N ALA A 45 -6.14 1.86 3.96
CA ALA A 45 -5.11 0.84 3.85
C ALA A 45 -4.26 0.77 5.13
N ARG A 46 -3.74 -0.42 5.43
CA ARG A 46 -2.98 -0.70 6.66
C ARG A 46 -1.79 -1.59 6.33
N VAL A 47 -0.84 -1.66 7.28
CA VAL A 47 0.21 -2.68 7.22
C VAL A 47 -0.45 -4.06 7.17
N GLY A 48 0.03 -4.91 6.27
CA GLY A 48 -0.52 -6.23 6.03
C GLY A 48 -1.51 -6.32 4.88
N ASP A 49 -2.01 -5.18 4.39
CA ASP A 49 -2.88 -5.17 3.23
C ASP A 49 -2.08 -5.47 1.97
N MET A 50 -2.73 -6.17 1.04
CA MET A 50 -2.06 -6.66 -0.17
C MET A 50 -2.17 -5.66 -1.30
N CYS A 51 -1.14 -5.65 -2.14
CA CYS A 51 -1.08 -4.83 -3.33
C CYS A 51 -0.92 -5.71 -4.56
N LEU A 52 -1.56 -5.34 -5.65
CA LEU A 52 -1.41 -6.07 -6.91
C LEU A 52 0.01 -5.90 -7.43
N CYS A 53 0.67 -7.02 -7.76
CA CYS A 53 2.00 -7.04 -8.33
C CYS A 53 2.11 -8.21 -9.29
N VAL A 54 2.98 -8.11 -10.28
CA VAL A 54 3.26 -9.23 -11.18
C VAL A 54 3.98 -10.33 -10.40
N GLY A 55 3.49 -11.57 -10.48
CA GLY A 55 3.95 -12.68 -9.66
C GLY A 55 3.23 -12.72 -8.32
N PRO A 56 3.90 -13.04 -7.20
CA PRO A 56 3.23 -13.06 -5.90
C PRO A 56 2.78 -11.65 -5.49
N PRO A 57 1.64 -11.54 -4.78
CA PRO A 57 1.19 -10.24 -4.32
C PRO A 57 2.20 -9.57 -3.41
N ASP A 58 2.28 -8.24 -3.49
CA ASP A 58 3.06 -7.45 -2.55
C ASP A 58 2.22 -7.18 -1.30
N VAL A 59 2.87 -6.84 -0.19
CA VAL A 59 2.22 -6.57 1.09
C VAL A 59 2.80 -5.28 1.66
N ILE A 60 1.93 -4.41 2.19
CA ILE A 60 2.37 -3.19 2.85
C ILE A 60 3.13 -3.56 4.12
N ALA A 61 4.40 -3.15 4.22
CA ALA A 61 5.30 -3.57 5.29
C ALA A 61 5.52 -2.50 6.36
N MET A 62 5.31 -1.23 6.04
CA MET A 62 5.51 -0.11 6.96
C MET A 62 4.30 0.80 7.00
N GLY A 63 4.06 1.40 8.15
CA GLY A 63 2.98 2.34 8.35
C GLY A 63 3.25 3.28 9.52
N SER A 64 2.23 4.01 9.94
CA SER A 64 2.33 4.95 11.05
C SER A 64 2.69 4.24 12.34
N THR A 65 3.60 4.83 13.12
CA THR A 65 3.94 4.31 14.44
C THR A 65 2.98 4.80 15.52
N SER A 66 2.12 5.75 15.21
CA SER A 66 1.22 6.39 16.19
C SER A 66 -0.26 6.25 15.84
N VAL A 67 -0.61 5.96 14.60
CA VAL A 67 -2.00 5.85 14.16
C VAL A 67 -2.31 4.42 13.75
N MET A 68 -3.31 3.82 14.41
CA MET A 68 -3.74 2.46 14.13
C MET A 68 -5.13 2.49 13.48
N ILE A 69 -5.33 1.65 12.48
CA ILE A 69 -6.61 1.47 11.83
C ILE A 69 -6.91 -0.03 11.87
N GLY A 70 -8.01 -0.40 12.54
CA GLY A 70 -8.38 -1.81 12.67
C GLY A 70 -7.27 -2.65 13.30
N PHE A 71 -6.59 -2.12 14.33
CA PHE A 71 -5.49 -2.76 15.06
C PHE A 71 -4.21 -2.97 14.25
N GLN A 72 -4.09 -2.32 13.08
CA GLN A 72 -2.86 -2.35 12.28
C GLN A 72 -2.38 -0.92 12.03
N PRO A 73 -1.06 -0.70 11.91
CA PRO A 73 -0.57 0.63 11.57
C PRO A 73 -1.14 1.14 10.25
N ALA A 74 -1.56 2.40 10.24
CA ALA A 74 -2.13 3.02 9.05
C ALA A 74 -1.07 3.19 7.97
N ALA A 75 -1.39 2.82 6.73
CA ALA A 75 -0.50 2.99 5.59
C ALA A 75 -0.54 4.43 5.08
N ARG A 76 0.59 4.92 4.58
CA ARG A 76 0.76 6.30 4.15
C ARG A 76 1.52 6.36 2.84
N LEU A 77 1.39 7.51 2.15
CA LEU A 77 2.20 7.80 0.98
C LEU A 77 3.69 7.70 1.34
N GLY A 78 4.45 6.96 0.55
CA GLY A 78 5.88 6.75 0.80
C GLY A 78 6.20 5.55 1.66
N ASP A 79 5.22 4.88 2.26
CA ASP A 79 5.47 3.67 3.03
C ASP A 79 5.91 2.53 2.10
N THR A 80 6.79 1.67 2.61
CA THR A 80 7.39 0.60 1.81
C THR A 80 6.58 -0.67 1.87
N THR A 81 6.75 -1.47 0.82
CA THR A 81 6.11 -2.78 0.70
C THR A 81 7.15 -3.89 0.83
N ALA A 82 6.69 -5.14 1.01
CA ALA A 82 7.57 -6.29 1.23
C ALA A 82 8.52 -6.54 0.04
N HIS A 83 8.11 -6.19 -1.18
CA HIS A 83 8.97 -6.30 -2.36
C HIS A 83 9.98 -5.14 -2.49
N GLY A 84 10.03 -4.23 -1.52
CA GLY A 84 10.89 -3.05 -1.59
C GLY A 84 10.31 -1.90 -2.37
N GLY A 85 9.02 -1.98 -2.69
CA GLY A 85 8.31 -0.91 -3.40
C GLY A 85 7.84 0.20 -2.46
N THR A 86 7.11 1.15 -3.03
CA THR A 86 6.66 2.34 -2.32
C THR A 86 5.25 2.71 -2.76
N ILE A 87 4.42 3.13 -1.81
CA ILE A 87 3.10 3.68 -2.11
C ILE A 87 3.28 5.08 -2.72
N VAL A 88 2.72 5.31 -3.91
CA VAL A 88 2.96 6.53 -4.68
C VAL A 88 1.71 7.36 -4.93
N SER A 89 0.54 6.90 -4.52
CA SER A 89 -0.67 7.74 -4.53
C SER A 89 -1.43 7.59 -3.21
N SER A 90 -2.25 8.58 -2.91
CA SER A 90 -2.86 8.69 -1.58
C SER A 90 -4.07 9.60 -1.61
N ALA A 91 -4.78 9.68 -0.48
CA ALA A 91 -5.75 10.74 -0.23
C ALA A 91 -5.06 12.10 -0.23
N MET A 92 -5.76 13.12 -0.69
CA MET A 92 -5.20 14.47 -0.78
C MET A 92 -5.53 15.33 0.45
N THR A 93 -6.51 14.91 1.25
CA THR A 93 -7.04 15.73 2.34
C THR A 93 -6.85 15.13 3.73
N VAL A 94 -6.36 13.90 3.84
CA VAL A 94 -6.17 13.22 5.12
C VAL A 94 -4.70 12.96 5.36
N ILE A 95 -4.18 13.49 6.46
CA ILE A 95 -2.77 13.36 6.85
C ILE A 95 -2.67 12.47 8.07
N ILE A 96 -1.79 11.48 8.02
CA ILE A 96 -1.50 10.57 9.13
C ILE A 96 -0.11 10.89 9.65
N GLY A 97 -0.02 11.14 10.96
CA GLY A 97 1.25 11.41 11.61
C GLY A 97 2.07 10.15 11.89
N GLY A 98 3.18 10.35 12.46
CA GLY A 98 4.06 9.30 12.92
C GLY A 98 4.86 8.61 11.85
#